data_123eeb647bb61b9ca5881bb1a64be43f
#
_entry.id   123eeb647bb61b9ca5881bb1a64be43f
#
_cell.length_a   1.000
_cell.length_b   1.000
_cell.length_c   1.000
_cell.angle_alpha   90.00
_cell.angle_beta   90.00
_cell.angle_gamma   90.00
#
_symmetry.space_group_name_H-M   'P 1'
#
loop_
_entity.id
_entity.type
_entity.pdbx_description
1 polymer ?
#
loop_
_entity_poly.entity_id
_entity_poly.type
_entity_poly.pdbx_seq_one_letter_code
_entity_poly.pdbx_strand_id
1 'polypeptide(L)'
;MTRLPRQLEDLAKVLTYLLCHRPDEFGLVLDHEGFVSIKQLLQALAGEPRLSHVRRHHLEQLAGLLQPSRFELAGDKIRGLVPAPANLRRPGEEPPTLLYIAITPKSHEGIFETGLKAPPDRELLLAHTKELALKLGRRRSPDPVLVTVQAQTAARSGVAIENYGENLSLAREIPRQFLQLAPPPVKPQKPERPKPEKAATPPPLPGTVLLDLPDFLAKTIRPRSKDKRGEPAWKPGTRALRRERRKREK
;
A
#
# COMPACT_ATOMS: atom_id res chain seq x y z
N MET A 1 33.75 22.68 -4.86
CA MET A 1 32.63 22.11 -4.05
C MET A 1 31.34 22.70 -4.57
N THR A 2 30.55 21.91 -5.28
CA THR A 2 29.29 22.37 -5.87
C THR A 2 28.24 22.50 -4.74
N ARG A 3 27.76 23.73 -4.54
CA ARG A 3 26.78 24.04 -3.50
C ARG A 3 25.44 23.40 -3.90
N LEU A 4 24.95 22.51 -3.08
CA LEU A 4 23.64 21.88 -3.30
C LEU A 4 22.50 22.91 -3.25
N PRO A 5 21.47 22.79 -4.06
CA PRO A 5 20.25 23.57 -3.91
C PRO A 5 19.68 23.41 -2.50
N ARG A 6 19.22 24.48 -1.86
CA ARG A 6 18.69 24.47 -0.49
C ARG A 6 17.68 23.36 -0.23
N GLN A 7 16.81 23.11 -1.21
CA GLN A 7 15.78 22.04 -1.10
C GLN A 7 16.40 20.64 -0.95
N LEU A 8 17.51 20.37 -1.65
CA LEU A 8 18.22 19.09 -1.54
C LEU A 8 19.01 18.98 -0.23
N GLU A 9 19.56 20.09 0.27
CA GLU A 9 20.21 20.12 1.58
C GLU A 9 19.23 19.83 2.71
N ASP A 10 18.04 20.42 2.68
CA ASP A 10 17.01 20.19 3.67
C ASP A 10 16.47 18.76 3.59
N LEU A 11 16.29 18.22 2.37
CA LEU A 11 15.94 16.82 2.17
C LEU A 11 17.03 15.88 2.71
N ALA A 12 18.30 16.19 2.49
CA ALA A 12 19.41 15.39 3.01
C ALA A 12 19.42 15.34 4.54
N LYS A 13 19.16 16.48 5.21
CA LYS A 13 19.06 16.54 6.68
C LYS A 13 17.93 15.66 7.20
N VAL A 14 16.74 15.78 6.58
CA VAL A 14 15.58 14.98 6.96
C VAL A 14 15.82 13.49 6.73
N LEU A 15 16.39 13.11 5.60
CA LEU A 15 16.73 11.71 5.32
C LEU A 15 17.78 11.16 6.30
N THR A 16 18.78 11.95 6.67
CA THR A 16 19.75 11.56 7.70
C THR A 16 19.05 11.31 9.03
N TYR A 17 18.15 12.21 9.42
CA TYR A 17 17.37 12.03 10.65
C TYR A 17 16.51 10.75 10.62
N LEU A 18 15.77 10.54 9.52
CA LEU A 18 14.89 9.40 9.32
C LEU A 18 15.64 8.06 9.30
N LEU A 19 16.77 7.99 8.60
CA LEU A 19 17.46 6.72 8.35
C LEU A 19 18.51 6.40 9.42
N CYS A 20 19.08 7.45 10.04
CA CYS A 20 20.22 7.27 10.95
C CYS A 20 19.88 7.54 12.43
N HIS A 21 18.77 8.26 12.73
CA HIS A 21 18.48 8.63 14.11
C HIS A 21 17.14 8.12 14.60
N ARG A 22 16.03 8.47 13.93
CA ARG A 22 14.68 8.20 14.42
C ARG A 22 13.75 7.61 13.33
N PRO A 23 14.05 6.40 12.83
CA PRO A 23 13.17 5.73 11.86
C PRO A 23 11.80 5.40 12.45
N ASP A 24 11.71 5.17 13.74
CA ASP A 24 10.51 4.83 14.49
C ASP A 24 9.45 5.93 14.45
N GLU A 25 9.82 7.21 14.49
CA GLU A 25 8.87 8.33 14.42
C GLU A 25 8.06 8.36 13.12
N PHE A 26 8.66 7.83 12.06
CA PHE A 26 8.03 7.77 10.73
C PHE A 26 7.49 6.38 10.39
N GLY A 27 7.50 5.46 11.34
CA GLY A 27 7.04 4.10 11.11
C GLY A 27 7.87 3.35 10.07
N LEU A 28 9.17 3.61 10.04
CA LEU A 28 10.14 2.89 9.21
C LEU A 28 10.82 1.83 10.04
N VAL A 29 10.84 0.61 9.53
CA VAL A 29 11.61 -0.49 10.11
C VAL A 29 12.76 -0.80 9.18
N LEU A 30 13.97 -0.67 9.72
CA LEU A 30 15.19 -0.98 9.00
C LEU A 30 15.45 -2.49 9.10
N ASP A 31 16.01 -3.07 8.04
CA ASP A 31 16.49 -4.44 8.07
C ASP A 31 17.83 -4.54 8.86
N HIS A 32 18.39 -5.75 8.94
CA HIS A 32 19.63 -6.00 9.70
C HIS A 32 20.84 -5.23 9.14
N GLU A 33 20.80 -4.86 7.87
CA GLU A 33 21.83 -4.09 7.20
C GLU A 33 21.56 -2.58 7.23
N GLY A 34 20.46 -2.14 7.86
CA GLY A 34 20.04 -0.74 7.96
C GLY A 34 19.29 -0.23 6.72
N PHE A 35 18.88 -1.12 5.80
CA PHE A 35 18.12 -0.72 4.63
C PHE A 35 16.61 -0.61 4.91
N VAL A 36 15.97 0.28 4.17
CA VAL A 36 14.53 0.39 4.07
C VAL A 36 14.10 0.45 2.61
N SER A 37 12.93 -0.07 2.29
CA SER A 37 12.37 0.05 0.94
C SER A 37 12.12 1.52 0.57
N ILE A 38 12.58 1.94 -0.61
CA ILE A 38 12.32 3.29 -1.16
C ILE A 38 10.81 3.58 -1.19
N LYS A 39 9.98 2.59 -1.48
CA LYS A 39 8.52 2.73 -1.46
C LYS A 39 8.00 3.11 -0.08
N GLN A 40 8.46 2.45 0.99
CA GLN A 40 8.06 2.76 2.36
C GLN A 40 8.56 4.15 2.78
N LEU A 41 9.79 4.50 2.43
CA LEU A 41 10.34 5.82 2.67
C LEU A 41 9.52 6.92 1.98
N LEU A 42 9.22 6.76 0.69
CA LEU A 42 8.40 7.73 -0.05
C LEU A 42 6.98 7.86 0.52
N GLN A 43 6.39 6.76 0.99
CA GLN A 43 5.09 6.79 1.69
C GLN A 43 5.18 7.54 3.02
N ALA A 44 6.29 7.40 3.74
CA ALA A 44 6.53 8.14 4.98
C ALA A 44 6.66 9.64 4.71
N LEU A 45 7.45 10.02 3.71
CA LEU A 45 7.66 11.41 3.30
C LEU A 45 6.39 12.05 2.74
N ALA A 46 5.55 11.30 2.03
CA ALA A 46 4.28 11.79 1.50
C ALA A 46 3.30 12.25 2.58
N GLY A 47 3.41 11.70 3.80
CA GLY A 47 2.64 12.13 4.98
C GLY A 47 3.09 13.46 5.56
N GLU A 48 4.22 14.01 5.13
CA GLU A 48 4.75 15.30 5.58
C GLU A 48 4.48 16.39 4.53
N PRO A 49 3.77 17.49 4.88
CA PRO A 49 3.34 18.51 3.92
C PRO A 49 4.48 19.11 3.10
N ARG A 50 5.66 19.27 3.72
CA ARG A 50 6.84 19.85 3.08
C ARG A 50 7.61 18.88 2.19
N LEU A 51 7.36 17.57 2.29
CA LEU A 51 8.12 16.50 1.63
C LEU A 51 7.27 15.67 0.67
N SER A 52 5.98 15.97 0.53
CA SER A 52 5.04 15.23 -0.32
C SER A 52 5.42 15.26 -1.82
N HIS A 53 6.24 16.22 -2.24
CA HIS A 53 6.76 16.34 -3.60
C HIS A 53 7.95 15.43 -3.88
N VAL A 54 8.57 14.83 -2.86
CA VAL A 54 9.76 13.98 -3.02
C VAL A 54 9.42 12.72 -3.83
N ARG A 55 10.30 12.39 -4.78
CA ARG A 55 10.19 11.22 -5.65
C ARG A 55 11.55 10.51 -5.69
N ARG A 56 11.57 9.31 -6.24
CA ARG A 56 12.76 8.46 -6.35
C ARG A 56 13.98 9.19 -6.95
N HIS A 57 13.79 9.95 -8.03
CA HIS A 57 14.88 10.67 -8.68
C HIS A 57 15.58 11.68 -7.76
N HIS A 58 14.86 12.29 -6.78
CA HIS A 58 15.48 13.17 -5.79
C HIS A 58 16.44 12.40 -4.86
N LEU A 59 16.08 11.14 -4.52
CA LEU A 59 16.95 10.28 -3.70
C LEU A 59 18.19 9.86 -4.49
N GLU A 60 18.05 9.51 -5.75
CA GLU A 60 19.14 9.16 -6.66
C GLU A 60 20.07 10.35 -6.88
N GLN A 61 19.49 11.54 -7.05
CA GLN A 61 20.25 12.78 -7.18
C GLN A 61 21.07 13.10 -5.90
N LEU A 62 20.47 12.93 -4.73
CA LEU A 62 21.17 13.12 -3.46
C LEU A 62 22.32 12.15 -3.26
N ALA A 63 22.12 10.88 -3.58
CA ALA A 63 23.15 9.85 -3.45
C ALA A 63 24.35 10.13 -4.39
N GLY A 64 24.09 10.69 -5.59
CA GLY A 64 25.14 11.03 -6.55
C GLY A 64 25.87 12.34 -6.29
N LEU A 65 25.18 13.35 -5.72
CA LEU A 65 25.74 14.70 -5.54
C LEU A 65 26.46 14.90 -4.21
N LEU A 66 26.09 14.15 -3.16
CA LEU A 66 26.73 14.26 -1.85
C LEU A 66 28.09 13.57 -1.84
N GLN A 67 29.15 14.34 -1.62
CA GLN A 67 30.50 13.80 -1.39
C GLN A 67 31.07 14.38 -0.08
N PRO A 68 31.38 13.54 0.92
CA PRO A 68 31.16 12.08 0.92
C PRO A 68 29.67 11.70 0.89
N SER A 69 29.36 10.58 0.22
CA SER A 69 28.01 10.07 0.17
C SER A 69 27.48 9.79 1.59
N ARG A 70 26.25 10.20 1.87
CA ARG A 70 25.59 9.93 3.15
C ARG A 70 24.60 8.79 3.08
N PHE A 71 24.24 8.40 1.88
CA PHE A 71 23.22 7.42 1.60
C PHE A 71 23.72 6.43 0.56
N GLU A 72 23.31 5.18 0.71
CA GLU A 72 23.54 4.12 -0.26
C GLU A 72 22.21 3.63 -0.82
N LEU A 73 22.15 3.51 -2.14
CA LEU A 73 21.03 2.98 -2.88
C LEU A 73 21.39 1.60 -3.41
N ALA A 74 20.62 0.59 -3.03
CA ALA A 74 20.75 -0.78 -3.51
C ALA A 74 19.42 -1.23 -4.14
N GLY A 75 19.28 -1.09 -5.45
CA GLY A 75 18.04 -1.43 -6.17
C GLY A 75 16.84 -0.61 -5.67
N ASP A 76 15.91 -1.26 -4.99
CA ASP A 76 14.69 -0.63 -4.42
C ASP A 76 14.82 -0.31 -2.93
N LYS A 77 16.03 -0.39 -2.38
CA LYS A 77 16.31 -0.10 -0.98
C LYS A 77 17.28 1.08 -0.84
N ILE A 78 17.21 1.75 0.29
CA ILE A 78 18.10 2.84 0.68
C ILE A 78 18.50 2.67 2.14
N ARG A 79 19.76 3.01 2.45
CA ARG A 79 20.24 3.13 3.84
C ARG A 79 21.06 4.41 4.05
N GLY A 80 21.15 4.83 5.30
CA GLY A 80 22.13 5.82 5.73
C GLY A 80 23.50 5.18 5.93
N LEU A 81 24.57 5.84 5.51
CA LEU A 81 25.94 5.36 5.76
C LEU A 81 26.40 5.61 7.20
N VAL A 82 25.76 6.55 7.89
CA VAL A 82 25.89 6.65 9.35
C VAL A 82 24.99 5.57 9.93
N PRO A 83 25.50 4.59 10.67
CA PRO A 83 24.69 3.51 11.19
C PRO A 83 23.61 4.04 12.13
N ALA A 84 22.40 3.48 11.99
CA ALA A 84 21.32 3.74 12.93
C ALA A 84 21.71 3.22 14.33
N PRO A 85 21.09 3.73 15.42
CA PRO A 85 21.38 3.25 16.77
C PRO A 85 21.27 1.73 16.85
N ALA A 86 22.29 1.08 17.40
CA ALA A 86 22.34 -0.39 17.49
C ALA A 86 21.21 -1.00 18.34
N ASN A 87 20.57 -0.20 19.18
CA ASN A 87 19.51 -0.58 20.10
C ASN A 87 18.09 -0.21 19.62
N LEU A 88 17.90 -0.07 18.31
CA LEU A 88 16.54 0.17 17.78
C LEU A 88 15.61 -1.01 18.11
N ARG A 89 16.06 -2.25 17.94
CA ARG A 89 15.32 -3.43 18.40
C ARG A 89 15.75 -3.76 19.83
N ARG A 90 14.78 -3.83 20.73
CA ARG A 90 14.97 -4.13 22.14
C ARG A 90 14.19 -5.39 22.52
N PRO A 91 14.72 -6.57 22.18
CA PRO A 91 14.10 -7.83 22.56
C PRO A 91 14.15 -8.00 24.07
N GLY A 92 13.08 -8.53 24.66
CA GLY A 92 13.00 -8.80 26.10
C GLY A 92 12.64 -7.59 26.99
N GLU A 93 12.57 -6.39 26.46
CA GLU A 93 12.02 -5.24 27.18
C GLU A 93 10.48 -5.34 27.23
N GLU A 94 9.91 -5.13 28.43
CA GLU A 94 8.45 -5.20 28.61
C GLU A 94 7.75 -4.12 27.75
N PRO A 95 6.78 -4.51 26.91
CA PRO A 95 6.08 -3.54 26.08
C PRO A 95 5.17 -2.63 26.91
N PRO A 96 4.80 -1.45 26.41
CA PRO A 96 3.79 -0.59 27.02
C PRO A 96 2.48 -1.35 27.25
N THR A 97 1.70 -0.92 28.25
CA THR A 97 0.42 -1.56 28.59
C THR A 97 -0.52 -1.63 27.40
N LEU A 98 -0.62 -0.53 26.65
CA LEU A 98 -1.46 -0.41 25.47
C LEU A 98 -0.64 -0.01 24.25
N LEU A 99 -0.89 -0.66 23.14
CA LEU A 99 -0.37 -0.32 21.84
C LEU A 99 -1.53 -0.08 20.85
N TYR A 100 -1.25 0.61 19.78
CA TYR A 100 -2.25 1.02 18.82
C TYR A 100 -1.84 0.61 17.41
N ILE A 101 -2.80 0.11 16.64
CA ILE A 101 -2.63 -0.15 15.21
C ILE A 101 -3.86 0.37 14.46
N ALA A 102 -3.64 0.92 13.28
CA ALA A 102 -4.71 1.35 12.43
C ALA A 102 -4.83 0.42 11.22
N ILE A 103 -6.01 -0.13 11.04
CA ILE A 103 -6.34 -1.11 10.00
C ILE A 103 -7.24 -0.51 8.94
N THR A 104 -7.32 -1.16 7.78
CA THR A 104 -8.28 -0.75 6.75
C THR A 104 -9.68 -1.22 7.12
N PRO A 105 -10.75 -0.47 6.77
CA PRO A 105 -12.13 -0.91 7.04
C PRO A 105 -12.47 -2.26 6.41
N LYS A 106 -11.81 -2.61 5.30
CA LYS A 106 -11.98 -3.91 4.64
C LYS A 106 -11.46 -5.09 5.45
N SER A 107 -10.38 -4.87 6.20
CA SER A 107 -9.76 -5.93 7.02
C SER A 107 -10.43 -6.07 8.39
N HIS A 108 -11.34 -5.17 8.74
CA HIS A 108 -11.94 -5.07 10.07
C HIS A 108 -12.66 -6.37 10.48
N GLU A 109 -13.51 -6.89 9.59
CA GLU A 109 -14.31 -8.11 9.83
C GLU A 109 -13.40 -9.33 10.07
N GLY A 110 -12.41 -9.57 9.19
CA GLY A 110 -11.48 -10.68 9.35
C GLY A 110 -10.61 -10.57 10.63
N ILE A 111 -10.16 -9.35 10.97
CA ILE A 111 -9.37 -9.13 12.20
C ILE A 111 -10.25 -9.29 13.45
N PHE A 112 -11.52 -8.94 13.36
CA PHE A 112 -12.46 -9.13 14.46
C PHE A 112 -12.65 -10.63 14.78
N GLU A 113 -12.57 -11.51 13.80
CA GLU A 113 -12.72 -12.96 13.97
C GLU A 113 -11.40 -13.65 14.32
N THR A 114 -10.34 -13.37 13.56
CA THR A 114 -9.10 -14.16 13.62
C THR A 114 -7.95 -13.49 14.37
N GLY A 115 -8.07 -12.20 14.71
CA GLY A 115 -6.99 -11.40 15.29
C GLY A 115 -6.08 -10.80 14.21
N LEU A 116 -4.95 -10.25 14.65
CA LEU A 116 -3.97 -9.60 13.78
C LEU A 116 -2.89 -10.61 13.41
N LYS A 117 -2.65 -10.80 12.11
CA LYS A 117 -1.55 -11.62 11.58
C LYS A 117 -0.77 -10.83 10.53
N ALA A 118 0.54 -10.85 10.65
CA ALA A 118 1.43 -10.27 9.66
C ALA A 118 1.67 -11.25 8.50
N PRO A 119 1.86 -10.78 7.27
CA PRO A 119 2.41 -11.59 6.18
C PRO A 119 3.80 -12.14 6.56
N PRO A 120 4.25 -13.26 5.97
CA PRO A 120 5.49 -13.92 6.35
C PRO A 120 6.73 -13.01 6.28
N ASP A 121 6.77 -12.08 5.32
CA ASP A 121 7.92 -11.18 5.08
C ASP A 121 7.82 -9.84 5.82
N ARG A 122 6.83 -9.67 6.70
CA ARG A 122 6.59 -8.40 7.39
C ARG A 122 6.20 -8.62 8.84
N GLU A 123 6.32 -7.56 9.61
CA GLU A 123 5.87 -7.50 11.00
C GLU A 123 4.72 -6.50 11.12
N LEU A 124 3.88 -6.70 12.12
CA LEU A 124 2.86 -5.73 12.51
C LEU A 124 3.56 -4.54 13.18
N LEU A 125 3.26 -3.35 12.71
CA LEU A 125 3.72 -2.11 13.33
C LEU A 125 2.67 -1.63 14.33
N LEU A 126 3.04 -1.67 15.59
CA LEU A 126 2.21 -1.19 16.70
C LEU A 126 2.79 0.13 17.19
N ALA A 127 1.99 1.17 17.21
CA ALA A 127 2.42 2.48 17.69
C ALA A 127 2.13 2.64 19.18
N HIS A 128 2.99 3.38 19.87
CA HIS A 128 2.78 3.71 21.29
C HIS A 128 1.71 4.78 21.47
N THR A 129 1.41 5.57 20.43
CA THR A 129 0.40 6.63 20.45
C THR A 129 -0.69 6.41 19.38
N LYS A 130 -1.92 6.84 19.71
CA LYS A 130 -3.06 6.78 18.75
C LYS A 130 -2.81 7.62 17.51
N GLU A 131 -2.16 8.77 17.67
CA GLU A 131 -1.87 9.71 16.59
C GLU A 131 -0.92 9.10 15.57
N LEU A 132 0.17 8.46 16.05
CA LEU A 132 1.11 7.77 15.17
C LEU A 132 0.43 6.59 14.46
N ALA A 133 -0.38 5.79 15.16
CA ALA A 133 -1.13 4.70 14.54
C ALA A 133 -2.04 5.20 13.41
N LEU A 134 -2.79 6.27 13.64
CA LEU A 134 -3.65 6.88 12.62
C LEU A 134 -2.84 7.46 11.45
N LYS A 135 -1.71 8.12 11.74
CA LYS A 135 -0.79 8.63 10.70
C LYS A 135 -0.29 7.49 9.80
N LEU A 136 0.10 6.36 10.39
CA LEU A 136 0.52 5.17 9.66
C LEU A 136 -0.64 4.53 8.88
N GLY A 137 -1.83 4.47 9.48
CA GLY A 137 -3.04 3.94 8.84
C GLY A 137 -3.49 4.73 7.61
N ARG A 138 -3.40 6.06 7.67
CA ARG A 138 -3.76 6.95 6.54
C ARG A 138 -2.91 6.74 5.29
N ARG A 139 -1.73 6.16 5.41
CA ARG A 139 -0.91 5.75 4.25
C ARG A 139 -1.54 4.62 3.43
N ARG A 140 -2.45 3.85 4.04
CA ARG A 140 -3.11 2.69 3.41
C ARG A 140 -4.59 2.93 3.11
N SER A 141 -5.25 3.74 3.92
CA SER A 141 -6.68 4.03 3.79
C SER A 141 -6.96 5.46 4.26
N PRO A 142 -7.85 6.22 3.60
CA PRO A 142 -8.24 7.55 4.04
C PRO A 142 -8.92 7.51 5.41
N ASP A 143 -9.73 6.46 5.68
CA ASP A 143 -10.48 6.27 6.92
C ASP A 143 -10.01 4.99 7.63
N PRO A 144 -8.88 5.04 8.35
CA PRO A 144 -8.37 3.88 9.08
C PRO A 144 -9.17 3.65 10.37
N VAL A 145 -9.41 2.39 10.69
CA VAL A 145 -10.03 1.99 11.96
C VAL A 145 -8.95 1.76 13.01
N LEU A 146 -9.03 2.45 14.13
CA LEU A 146 -8.08 2.29 15.24
C LEU A 146 -8.42 1.03 16.05
N VAL A 147 -7.41 0.23 16.30
CA VAL A 147 -7.47 -0.95 17.17
C VAL A 147 -6.53 -0.74 18.34
N THR A 148 -7.00 -0.97 19.55
CA THR A 148 -6.18 -0.96 20.75
C THR A 148 -5.77 -2.38 21.10
N VAL A 149 -4.50 -2.57 21.41
CA VAL A 149 -3.88 -3.86 21.77
C VAL A 149 -3.47 -3.81 23.23
N GLN A 150 -3.88 -4.80 24.01
CA GLN A 150 -3.42 -5.01 25.39
C GLN A 150 -2.06 -5.71 25.36
N ALA A 151 -1.01 -4.96 25.06
CA ALA A 151 0.29 -5.52 24.73
C ALA A 151 0.98 -6.20 25.92
N GLN A 152 0.92 -5.62 27.11
CA GLN A 152 1.50 -6.20 28.29
C GLN A 152 0.85 -7.54 28.66
N THR A 153 -0.49 -7.62 28.58
CA THR A 153 -1.22 -8.87 28.82
C THR A 153 -0.90 -9.92 27.76
N ALA A 154 -0.78 -9.51 26.50
CA ALA A 154 -0.40 -10.39 25.40
C ALA A 154 1.02 -10.93 25.57
N ALA A 155 1.99 -10.08 25.94
CA ALA A 155 3.38 -10.48 26.19
C ALA A 155 3.48 -11.48 27.36
N ARG A 156 2.77 -11.25 28.45
CA ARG A 156 2.69 -12.20 29.60
C ARG A 156 2.06 -13.53 29.23
N SER A 157 1.22 -13.54 28.19
CA SER A 157 0.60 -14.78 27.65
C SER A 157 1.46 -15.46 26.58
N GLY A 158 2.71 -14.99 26.36
CA GLY A 158 3.66 -15.62 25.45
C GLY A 158 3.65 -15.07 24.02
N VAL A 159 2.92 -13.98 23.75
CA VAL A 159 2.98 -13.31 22.44
C VAL A 159 4.30 -12.54 22.32
N ALA A 160 5.08 -12.82 21.28
CA ALA A 160 6.33 -12.12 21.04
C ALA A 160 6.05 -10.70 20.54
N ILE A 161 6.38 -9.71 21.37
CA ILE A 161 6.29 -8.28 21.07
C ILE A 161 7.67 -7.69 21.37
N GLU A 162 8.28 -7.06 20.37
CA GLU A 162 9.59 -6.41 20.49
C GLU A 162 9.43 -4.90 20.41
N ASN A 163 10.05 -4.18 21.31
CA ASN A 163 10.10 -2.73 21.23
C ASN A 163 11.08 -2.30 20.12
N TYR A 164 10.69 -1.30 19.35
CA TYR A 164 11.46 -0.74 18.24
C TYR A 164 11.52 0.78 18.35
N GLY A 165 12.69 1.30 18.69
CA GLY A 165 12.84 2.72 19.01
C GLY A 165 12.04 3.10 20.26
N GLU A 166 11.53 4.30 20.31
CA GLU A 166 10.72 4.80 21.42
C GLU A 166 9.21 4.83 21.11
N ASN A 167 8.84 4.75 19.83
CA ASN A 167 7.48 5.02 19.38
C ASN A 167 6.76 3.80 18.81
N LEU A 168 7.48 2.71 18.58
CA LEU A 168 6.95 1.52 17.91
C LEU A 168 7.24 0.24 18.69
N SER A 169 6.42 -0.75 18.46
CA SER A 169 6.67 -2.15 18.80
C SER A 169 6.31 -3.03 17.60
N LEU A 170 6.96 -4.16 17.49
CA LEU A 170 6.84 -5.12 16.40
C LEU A 170 6.27 -6.42 16.94
N ALA A 171 5.34 -7.02 16.19
CA ALA A 171 4.81 -8.35 16.50
C ALA A 171 4.49 -9.10 15.20
N ARG A 172 4.46 -10.43 15.25
CA ARG A 172 4.04 -11.23 14.09
C ARG A 172 2.56 -11.56 14.12
N GLU A 173 2.06 -11.87 15.29
CA GLU A 173 0.67 -12.26 15.48
C GLU A 173 0.17 -11.76 16.82
N ILE A 174 -1.08 -11.30 16.87
CA ILE A 174 -1.76 -10.92 18.10
C ILE A 174 -3.16 -11.55 18.08
N PRO A 175 -3.43 -12.50 19.01
CA PRO A 175 -4.72 -13.15 19.12
C PRO A 175 -5.84 -12.15 19.43
N ARG A 176 -7.06 -12.47 18.96
CA ARG A 176 -8.25 -11.62 19.09
C ARG A 176 -8.54 -11.19 20.53
N GLN A 177 -8.29 -12.06 21.51
CA GLN A 177 -8.57 -11.80 22.92
C GLN A 177 -7.85 -10.58 23.50
N PHE A 178 -6.71 -10.17 22.93
CA PHE A 178 -5.95 -9.00 23.36
C PHE A 178 -6.29 -7.73 22.56
N LEU A 179 -7.25 -7.80 21.65
CA LEU A 179 -7.65 -6.69 20.80
C LEU A 179 -8.95 -6.05 21.31
N GLN A 180 -8.90 -4.76 21.54
CA GLN A 180 -10.08 -3.94 21.74
C GLN A 180 -10.46 -3.31 20.40
N LEU A 181 -11.43 -3.90 19.75
CA LEU A 181 -11.94 -3.50 18.46
C LEU A 181 -13.45 -3.40 18.54
N ALA A 182 -14.01 -2.28 18.13
CA ALA A 182 -15.47 -2.13 18.02
C ALA A 182 -16.02 -3.19 17.02
N PRO A 183 -17.24 -3.69 17.24
CA PRO A 183 -17.86 -4.59 16.27
C PRO A 183 -17.93 -3.92 14.89
N PRO A 184 -17.74 -4.68 13.80
CA PRO A 184 -17.81 -4.13 12.46
C PRO A 184 -19.18 -3.46 12.27
N PRO A 185 -19.23 -2.28 11.63
CA PRO A 185 -20.49 -1.67 11.30
C PRO A 185 -21.27 -2.65 10.43
N VAL A 186 -22.48 -2.98 10.87
CA VAL A 186 -23.40 -3.83 10.11
C VAL A 186 -23.55 -3.17 8.75
N LYS A 187 -22.91 -3.72 7.73
CA LYS A 187 -23.11 -3.23 6.36
C LYS A 187 -24.62 -3.37 6.10
N PRO A 188 -25.35 -2.30 5.74
CA PRO A 188 -26.68 -2.48 5.24
C PRO A 188 -26.55 -3.51 4.10
N GLN A 189 -27.19 -4.67 4.28
CA GLN A 189 -27.19 -5.71 3.26
C GLN A 189 -27.60 -5.00 1.99
N LYS A 190 -26.66 -4.85 1.06
CA LYS A 190 -26.96 -4.32 -0.26
C LYS A 190 -28.06 -5.22 -0.76
N PRO A 191 -29.29 -4.71 -1.01
CA PRO A 191 -30.37 -5.58 -1.43
C PRO A 191 -29.81 -6.41 -2.58
N GLU A 192 -29.79 -7.73 -2.41
CA GLU A 192 -29.41 -8.62 -3.49
C GLU A 192 -30.31 -8.19 -4.65
N ARG A 193 -29.70 -7.58 -5.66
CA ARG A 193 -30.43 -7.34 -6.90
C ARG A 193 -30.91 -8.71 -7.31
N PRO A 194 -32.23 -8.94 -7.36
CA PRO A 194 -32.74 -10.23 -7.77
C PRO A 194 -32.01 -10.55 -9.08
N LYS A 195 -31.32 -11.69 -9.12
CA LYS A 195 -30.75 -12.19 -10.36
C LYS A 195 -31.89 -12.04 -11.39
N PRO A 196 -31.65 -11.36 -12.53
CA PRO A 196 -32.69 -11.32 -13.54
C PRO A 196 -33.06 -12.77 -13.81
N GLU A 197 -34.20 -13.20 -13.30
CA GLU A 197 -34.84 -14.43 -13.77
C GLU A 197 -34.77 -14.32 -15.27
N LYS A 198 -34.20 -15.35 -15.91
CA LYS A 198 -34.21 -15.47 -17.36
C LYS A 198 -35.63 -15.19 -17.76
N ALA A 199 -35.86 -14.02 -18.35
CA ALA A 199 -37.16 -13.62 -18.81
C ALA A 199 -37.71 -14.81 -19.61
N ALA A 200 -38.77 -15.42 -19.07
CA ALA A 200 -39.51 -16.39 -19.83
C ALA A 200 -39.89 -15.74 -21.14
N THR A 201 -39.48 -16.34 -22.24
CA THR A 201 -39.87 -15.90 -23.59
C THR A 201 -41.36 -15.59 -23.57
N PRO A 202 -41.78 -14.36 -23.88
CA PRO A 202 -43.19 -14.04 -23.93
C PRO A 202 -43.88 -15.02 -24.91
N PRO A 203 -45.08 -15.52 -24.60
CA PRO A 203 -45.82 -16.40 -25.50
C PRO A 203 -45.98 -15.69 -26.86
N PRO A 204 -45.86 -16.45 -27.97
CA PRO A 204 -45.98 -15.84 -29.29
C PRO A 204 -47.37 -15.22 -29.43
N LEU A 205 -47.41 -13.98 -29.86
CA LEU A 205 -48.66 -13.27 -30.16
C LEU A 205 -49.42 -14.04 -31.26
N PRO A 206 -50.73 -14.22 -31.11
CA PRO A 206 -51.54 -14.91 -32.13
C PRO A 206 -51.46 -14.10 -33.43
N GLY A 207 -50.93 -14.70 -34.51
CA GLY A 207 -50.78 -14.11 -35.83
C GLY A 207 -49.34 -14.07 -36.37
N THR A 208 -48.35 -14.50 -35.61
CA THR A 208 -46.96 -14.58 -36.10
C THR A 208 -46.80 -15.85 -36.95
N VAL A 209 -46.70 -15.69 -38.25
CA VAL A 209 -46.34 -16.77 -39.18
C VAL A 209 -44.86 -17.06 -38.99
N LEU A 210 -44.53 -18.21 -38.42
CA LEU A 210 -43.14 -18.73 -38.38
C LEU A 210 -42.79 -19.15 -39.81
N LEU A 211 -42.06 -18.30 -40.53
CA LEU A 211 -41.36 -18.70 -41.74
C LEU A 211 -40.12 -19.50 -41.29
N ASP A 212 -40.20 -20.82 -41.45
CA ASP A 212 -39.02 -21.67 -41.34
C ASP A 212 -38.04 -21.27 -42.45
N LEU A 213 -37.00 -20.58 -42.06
CA LEU A 213 -35.84 -20.25 -42.90
C LEU A 213 -34.61 -20.94 -42.33
N PRO A 214 -34.46 -22.27 -42.55
CA PRO A 214 -33.31 -22.97 -41.99
C PRO A 214 -31.97 -22.66 -42.68
N ASP A 215 -31.93 -22.09 -43.88
CA ASP A 215 -30.73 -22.05 -44.68
C ASP A 215 -30.12 -20.65 -44.96
N PHE A 216 -30.84 -19.58 -44.67
CA PHE A 216 -30.31 -18.23 -44.98
C PHE A 216 -29.48 -17.62 -43.86
N LEU A 217 -29.66 -18.03 -42.59
CA LEU A 217 -28.94 -17.51 -41.43
C LEU A 217 -27.58 -18.20 -41.19
N ALA A 218 -27.35 -19.37 -41.72
CA ALA A 218 -26.08 -20.09 -41.57
C ALA A 218 -24.93 -19.45 -42.37
N LYS A 219 -25.20 -18.64 -43.37
CA LYS A 219 -24.15 -18.01 -44.18
C LYS A 219 -23.77 -16.59 -43.77
N THR A 220 -24.49 -15.96 -42.85
CA THR A 220 -24.27 -14.53 -42.50
C THR A 220 -23.68 -14.32 -41.12
N ILE A 221 -23.64 -15.32 -40.24
CA ILE A 221 -23.04 -15.20 -38.91
C ILE A 221 -21.67 -15.89 -38.92
N ARG A 222 -20.65 -15.18 -39.41
CA ARG A 222 -19.27 -15.52 -39.09
C ARG A 222 -19.05 -15.22 -37.60
N PRO A 223 -18.53 -16.17 -36.78
CA PRO A 223 -18.20 -15.88 -35.40
C PRO A 223 -17.16 -14.75 -35.37
N ARG A 224 -17.52 -13.65 -34.77
CA ARG A 224 -16.64 -12.51 -34.56
C ARG A 224 -15.52 -12.97 -33.63
N SER A 225 -14.33 -13.19 -34.19
CA SER A 225 -13.13 -13.48 -33.43
C SER A 225 -12.96 -12.43 -32.34
N LYS A 226 -12.73 -12.90 -31.10
CA LYS A 226 -12.35 -12.08 -29.95
C LYS A 226 -10.95 -11.52 -30.18
N ASP A 227 -10.79 -10.54 -31.04
CA ASP A 227 -9.53 -9.82 -31.09
C ASP A 227 -9.74 -8.39 -31.61
N LYS A 228 -9.13 -7.49 -30.80
CA LYS A 228 -8.97 -6.06 -31.05
C LYS A 228 -10.17 -5.22 -30.66
N ARG A 229 -10.12 -4.69 -29.42
CA ARG A 229 -10.75 -3.44 -29.07
C ARG A 229 -10.31 -2.39 -30.08
N GLY A 230 -11.16 -2.10 -31.06
CA GLY A 230 -10.94 -1.07 -32.05
C GLY A 230 -10.74 0.28 -31.34
N GLU A 231 -9.77 1.06 -31.78
CA GLU A 231 -9.60 2.43 -31.35
C GLU A 231 -10.91 3.18 -31.62
N PRO A 232 -11.33 4.05 -30.68
CA PRO A 232 -12.56 4.83 -30.88
C PRO A 232 -12.45 5.70 -32.13
N ALA A 233 -13.54 5.82 -32.89
CA ALA A 233 -13.64 6.46 -34.20
C ALA A 233 -13.16 7.93 -34.27
N TRP A 234 -12.90 8.57 -33.12
CA TRP A 234 -12.38 9.94 -33.03
C TRP A 234 -10.84 10.05 -33.05
N LYS A 235 -10.11 8.90 -33.10
CA LYS A 235 -8.63 8.85 -33.20
C LYS A 235 -8.15 8.19 -34.50
N PRO A 236 -8.48 8.68 -35.70
CA PRO A 236 -7.84 8.17 -36.90
C PRO A 236 -6.46 8.82 -37.05
N GLY A 237 -5.41 8.05 -37.06
CA GLY A 237 -4.12 8.50 -37.60
C GLY A 237 -2.95 8.74 -36.64
N THR A 238 -3.10 8.68 -35.33
CA THR A 238 -1.97 8.93 -34.40
C THR A 238 -0.85 7.88 -34.48
N ARG A 239 -1.14 6.67 -34.89
CA ARG A 239 -0.13 5.61 -35.10
C ARG A 239 0.67 5.79 -36.39
N ALA A 240 0.04 6.31 -37.44
CA ALA A 240 0.71 6.59 -38.72
C ALA A 240 1.70 7.75 -38.55
N LEU A 241 1.30 8.82 -37.91
CA LEU A 241 2.15 9.99 -37.64
C LEU A 241 3.35 9.67 -36.73
N ARG A 242 3.20 8.75 -35.74
CA ARG A 242 4.33 8.30 -34.92
C ARG A 242 5.33 7.43 -35.70
N ARG A 243 4.85 6.68 -36.69
CA ARG A 243 5.72 5.86 -37.56
C ARG A 243 6.51 6.71 -38.55
N GLU A 244 5.93 7.77 -39.09
CA GLU A 244 6.63 8.71 -39.97
C GLU A 244 7.66 9.56 -39.24
N ARG A 245 7.38 10.00 -38.01
CA ARG A 245 8.34 10.74 -37.20
C ARG A 245 9.58 9.92 -36.88
N ARG A 246 9.43 8.62 -36.57
CA ARG A 246 10.56 7.69 -36.36
C ARG A 246 11.38 7.38 -37.59
N LYS A 247 10.84 7.60 -38.80
CA LYS A 247 11.59 7.42 -40.06
C LYS A 247 12.38 8.65 -40.48
N ARG A 248 12.07 9.82 -39.94
CA ARG A 248 12.80 11.08 -40.21
C ARG A 248 13.95 11.35 -39.24
N GLU A 249 14.05 10.60 -38.13
CA GLU A 249 15.12 10.70 -37.13
C GLU A 249 16.16 9.55 -37.27
N LYS A 250 16.16 8.84 -38.36
CA LYS A 250 17.21 7.93 -38.81
C LYS A 250 17.73 8.45 -40.16
#